data_29c5782d27946d3b99073f23ff0d1fee
#
_entry.id   29c5782d27946d3b99073f23ff0d1fee
#
_cell.length_a   1.000
_cell.length_b   1.000
_cell.length_c   1.000
_cell.angle_alpha   90.00
_cell.angle_beta   90.00
_cell.angle_gamma   90.00
#
_symmetry.space_group_name_H-M   'P 1'
#
loop_
_entity.id
_entity.type
_entity.pdbx_description
1 polymer ?
#
loop_
_entity_poly.entity_id
_entity_poly.type
_entity_poly.pdbx_seq_one_letter_code
_entity_poly.pdbx_strand_id
1 'polypeptide(L)'
;MSRHSPSINGFKTWLCAHPVLSILVIGLIIRVPLSIALTYSYDAMYWTMIIENIIAGTGLYELPGYYYTPVWGYFISFVGMVGSTLFGINTLGDLAPELVASKGTAWEYYHELLSSVEYAFVFKMLFTIADVVISWLLYRIVFRYTGDVKKASFAFALWFLCPIVVYTSCVHAMFDSLAIMFIVFAVYFC
;
A
#
# COMPACT_ATOMS: atom_id res chain seq x y z
N MET A 1 40.45 9.57 22.64
CA MET A 1 39.22 9.62 21.83
C MET A 1 38.23 8.62 22.41
N SER A 2 37.35 9.07 23.29
CA SER A 2 36.33 8.23 23.93
C SER A 2 35.16 8.10 22.95
N ARG A 3 34.93 6.91 22.39
CA ARG A 3 33.71 6.59 21.62
C ARG A 3 32.55 6.48 22.60
N HIS A 4 31.70 7.51 22.66
CA HIS A 4 30.40 7.39 23.30
C HIS A 4 29.56 6.40 22.49
N SER A 5 29.45 5.17 22.99
CA SER A 5 28.39 4.26 22.53
C SER A 5 27.03 4.87 22.94
N PRO A 6 26.06 5.01 22.05
CA PRO A 6 24.74 5.47 22.46
C PRO A 6 24.18 4.47 23.47
N SER A 7 23.92 4.94 24.68
CA SER A 7 23.46 4.07 25.76
C SER A 7 22.07 3.54 25.40
N ILE A 8 21.84 2.24 25.56
CA ILE A 8 20.54 1.55 25.37
C ILE A 8 19.42 2.27 26.12
N ASN A 9 19.75 2.94 27.21
CA ASN A 9 18.82 3.75 28.00
C ASN A 9 18.36 5.01 27.25
N GLY A 10 19.22 5.67 26.46
CA GLY A 10 18.85 6.83 25.65
C GLY A 10 17.85 6.47 24.55
N PHE A 11 17.99 5.30 23.92
CA PHE A 11 17.08 4.82 22.89
C PHE A 11 15.70 4.47 23.47
N LYS A 12 15.64 3.80 24.62
CA LYS A 12 14.36 3.51 25.31
C LYS A 12 13.62 4.80 25.71
N THR A 13 14.35 5.77 26.23
CA THR A 13 13.75 7.06 26.63
C THR A 13 13.19 7.80 25.41
N TRP A 14 13.89 7.76 24.28
CA TRP A 14 13.42 8.37 23.02
C TRP A 14 12.14 7.68 22.47
N LEU A 15 12.10 6.34 22.48
CA LEU A 15 10.91 5.57 22.08
C LEU A 15 9.68 5.92 22.93
N CYS A 16 9.86 6.06 24.24
CA CYS A 16 8.78 6.46 25.16
C CYS A 16 8.35 7.91 24.95
N ALA A 17 9.24 8.79 24.54
CA ALA A 17 8.93 10.20 24.27
C ALA A 17 8.16 10.39 22.94
N HIS A 18 8.33 9.47 21.96
CA HIS A 18 7.72 9.56 20.64
C HIS A 18 6.97 8.27 20.24
N PRO A 19 5.89 7.90 20.96
CA PRO A 19 5.26 6.59 20.79
C PRO A 19 4.71 6.38 19.37
N VAL A 20 4.07 7.37 18.78
CA VAL A 20 3.51 7.27 17.40
C VAL A 20 4.60 7.04 16.37
N LEU A 21 5.71 7.80 16.47
CA LEU A 21 6.84 7.66 15.54
C LEU A 21 7.50 6.28 15.68
N SER A 22 7.61 5.78 16.92
CA SER A 22 8.16 4.45 17.18
C SER A 22 7.30 3.35 16.57
N ILE A 23 5.98 3.43 16.72
CA ILE A 23 5.02 2.49 16.12
C ILE A 23 5.10 2.57 14.59
N LEU A 24 5.17 3.78 14.03
CA LEU A 24 5.31 3.99 12.59
C LEU A 24 6.58 3.32 12.04
N VAL A 25 7.72 3.54 12.68
CA VAL A 25 9.01 2.95 12.26
C VAL A 25 8.94 1.42 12.34
N ILE A 26 8.44 0.86 13.45
CA ILE A 26 8.29 -0.58 13.61
C ILE A 26 7.36 -1.15 12.51
N GLY A 27 6.23 -0.51 12.28
CA GLY A 27 5.29 -0.95 11.25
C GLY A 27 5.89 -0.89 9.84
N LEU A 28 6.66 0.13 9.51
CA LEU A 28 7.35 0.23 8.21
C LEU A 28 8.45 -0.84 8.06
N ILE A 29 9.21 -1.14 9.13
CA ILE A 29 10.18 -2.24 9.12
C ILE A 29 9.53 -3.59 8.83
N ILE A 30 8.28 -3.79 9.24
CA ILE A 30 7.51 -5.00 8.94
C ILE A 30 6.95 -4.94 7.52
N ARG A 31 6.32 -3.83 7.14
CA ARG A 31 5.54 -3.70 5.91
C ARG A 31 6.42 -3.65 4.66
N VAL A 32 7.53 -2.92 4.70
CA VAL A 32 8.41 -2.76 3.53
C VAL A 32 8.96 -4.11 3.05
N PRO A 33 9.58 -4.95 3.90
CA PRO A 33 10.05 -6.27 3.46
C PRO A 33 8.91 -7.18 2.97
N LEU A 34 7.74 -7.15 3.64
CA LEU A 34 6.60 -7.96 3.21
C LEU A 34 6.07 -7.52 1.84
N SER A 35 6.01 -6.21 1.59
CA SER A 35 5.57 -5.67 0.29
C SER A 35 6.52 -6.04 -0.85
N ILE A 36 7.81 -6.20 -0.56
CA ILE A 36 8.82 -6.59 -1.54
C ILE A 36 8.82 -8.11 -1.76
N ALA A 37 8.78 -8.88 -0.67
CA ALA A 37 9.02 -10.32 -0.71
C ALA A 37 7.78 -11.16 -1.05
N LEU A 38 6.58 -10.66 -0.73
CA LEU A 38 5.34 -11.42 -0.85
C LEU A 38 4.30 -10.66 -1.69
N THR A 39 3.74 -11.35 -2.70
CA THR A 39 2.63 -10.83 -3.52
C THR A 39 1.61 -11.92 -3.74
N TYR A 40 0.35 -11.65 -3.39
CA TYR A 40 -0.75 -12.49 -3.83
C TYR A 40 -1.10 -12.09 -5.26
N SER A 41 -0.74 -12.97 -6.19
CA SER A 41 -0.70 -12.65 -7.62
C SER A 41 -2.07 -12.37 -8.23
N TYR A 42 -3.14 -13.00 -7.73
CA TYR A 42 -4.46 -12.92 -8.34
C TYR A 42 -5.03 -11.48 -8.37
N ASP A 43 -5.09 -10.82 -7.21
CA ASP A 43 -5.64 -9.46 -7.13
C ASP A 43 -4.73 -8.44 -7.80
N ALA A 44 -3.43 -8.55 -7.55
CA ALA A 44 -2.45 -7.67 -8.16
C ALA A 44 -2.44 -7.78 -9.69
N MET A 45 -2.60 -8.97 -10.25
CA MET A 45 -2.77 -9.20 -11.69
C MET A 45 -4.00 -8.47 -12.22
N TYR A 46 -5.12 -8.57 -11.52
CA TYR A 46 -6.35 -7.93 -11.97
C TYR A 46 -6.24 -6.40 -12.02
N TRP A 47 -5.59 -5.80 -11.02
CA TRP A 47 -5.32 -4.36 -11.04
C TRP A 47 -4.40 -3.95 -12.19
N THR A 48 -3.40 -4.77 -12.50
CA THR A 48 -2.51 -4.54 -13.63
C THR A 48 -3.26 -4.56 -14.96
N MET A 49 -4.16 -5.53 -15.16
CA MET A 49 -5.01 -5.61 -16.37
C MET A 49 -5.87 -4.36 -16.55
N ILE A 50 -6.40 -3.78 -15.46
CA ILE A 50 -7.17 -2.55 -15.51
C ILE A 50 -6.30 -1.37 -15.96
N ILE A 51 -5.11 -1.25 -15.38
CA ILE A 51 -4.16 -0.18 -15.72
C ILE A 51 -3.84 -0.23 -17.22
N GLU A 52 -3.58 -1.40 -17.75
CA GLU A 52 -3.24 -1.60 -19.15
C GLU A 52 -4.37 -1.30 -20.11
N ASN A 53 -5.56 -1.77 -19.80
CA ASN A 53 -6.73 -1.47 -20.61
C ASN A 53 -6.93 0.03 -20.76
N ILE A 54 -6.80 0.79 -19.68
CA ILE A 54 -6.95 2.25 -19.72
C ILE A 54 -5.80 2.89 -20.52
N ILE A 55 -4.56 2.43 -20.35
CA ILE A 55 -3.40 2.96 -21.09
C ILE A 55 -3.53 2.64 -22.58
N ALA A 56 -4.03 1.47 -22.94
CA ALA A 56 -4.31 1.08 -24.31
C ALA A 56 -5.49 1.85 -24.96
N GLY A 57 -6.19 2.71 -24.19
CA GLY A 57 -7.35 3.44 -24.66
C GLY A 57 -8.64 2.61 -24.74
N THR A 58 -8.62 1.41 -24.16
CA THR A 58 -9.79 0.54 -24.04
C THR A 58 -10.67 1.03 -22.89
N GLY A 59 -11.99 0.94 -23.03
CA GLY A 59 -12.92 1.36 -21.97
C GLY A 59 -12.80 0.49 -20.73
N LEU A 60 -12.91 1.10 -19.54
CA LEU A 60 -12.79 0.41 -18.26
C LEU A 60 -13.75 -0.80 -18.14
N TYR A 61 -14.96 -0.69 -18.66
CA TYR A 61 -15.99 -1.74 -18.61
C TYR A 61 -15.93 -2.72 -19.79
N GLU A 62 -15.00 -2.55 -20.70
CA GLU A 62 -14.72 -3.54 -21.75
C GLU A 62 -13.88 -4.70 -21.21
N LEU A 63 -13.24 -4.51 -20.03
CA LEU A 63 -12.54 -5.59 -19.34
C LEU A 63 -13.54 -6.61 -18.78
N PRO A 64 -13.51 -7.87 -19.19
CA PRO A 64 -14.38 -8.90 -18.64
C PRO A 64 -14.18 -9.04 -17.12
N GLY A 65 -15.27 -8.99 -16.36
CA GLY A 65 -15.22 -9.16 -14.90
C GLY A 65 -14.93 -7.88 -14.11
N TYR A 66 -14.88 -6.70 -14.74
CA TYR A 66 -14.78 -5.45 -13.98
C TYR A 66 -16.14 -5.07 -13.39
N TYR A 67 -16.26 -5.17 -12.07
CA TYR A 67 -17.50 -4.88 -11.31
C TYR A 67 -17.36 -3.70 -10.34
N TYR A 68 -16.21 -3.04 -10.33
CA TYR A 68 -15.93 -1.94 -9.41
C TYR A 68 -16.40 -0.59 -9.96
N THR A 69 -16.39 0.42 -9.09
CA THR A 69 -16.73 1.78 -9.48
C THR A 69 -15.68 2.37 -10.44
N PRO A 70 -16.08 3.27 -11.37
CA PRO A 70 -15.14 3.88 -12.30
C PRO A 70 -14.05 4.69 -11.60
N VAL A 71 -14.36 5.28 -10.44
CA VAL A 71 -13.40 6.04 -9.64
C VAL A 71 -12.19 5.19 -9.26
N TRP A 72 -12.40 3.95 -8.87
CA TRP A 72 -11.33 3.02 -8.53
C TRP A 72 -10.43 2.71 -9.75
N GLY A 73 -11.03 2.32 -10.86
CA GLY A 73 -10.29 1.96 -12.07
C GLY A 73 -9.44 3.10 -12.62
N TYR A 74 -9.98 4.31 -12.71
CA TYR A 74 -9.21 5.48 -13.15
C TYR A 74 -8.14 5.90 -12.14
N PHE A 75 -8.43 5.80 -10.84
CA PHE A 75 -7.46 6.11 -9.81
C PHE A 75 -6.24 5.17 -9.85
N ILE A 76 -6.47 3.86 -9.94
CA ILE A 76 -5.38 2.88 -10.01
C ILE A 76 -4.58 3.01 -11.31
N SER A 77 -5.25 3.34 -12.42
CA SER A 77 -4.59 3.60 -13.68
C SER A 77 -3.70 4.83 -13.62
N PHE A 78 -4.16 5.90 -12.97
CA PHE A 78 -3.32 7.08 -12.70
C PHE A 78 -2.09 6.72 -11.86
N VAL A 79 -2.23 5.92 -10.81
CA VAL A 79 -1.10 5.46 -9.99
C VAL A 79 -0.13 4.61 -10.80
N GLY A 80 -0.62 3.73 -11.67
CA GLY A 80 0.19 2.94 -12.58
C GLY A 80 0.97 3.81 -13.57
N MET A 81 0.34 4.83 -14.16
CA MET A 81 0.99 5.78 -15.05
C MET A 81 2.09 6.60 -14.35
N VAL A 82 1.83 7.06 -13.13
CA VAL A 82 2.83 7.78 -12.32
C VAL A 82 4.00 6.86 -11.97
N GLY A 83 3.73 5.62 -11.56
CA GLY A 83 4.75 4.60 -11.30
C GLY A 83 5.63 4.34 -12.51
N SER A 84 5.02 4.16 -13.68
CA SER A 84 5.73 3.99 -14.94
C SER A 84 6.65 5.18 -15.27
N THR A 85 6.13 6.40 -15.14
CA THR A 85 6.87 7.62 -15.49
C THR A 85 8.02 7.90 -14.53
N LEU A 86 7.81 7.70 -13.22
CA LEU A 86 8.81 8.06 -12.20
C LEU A 86 9.88 6.99 -12.00
N PHE A 87 9.54 5.73 -12.16
CA PHE A 87 10.42 4.61 -11.84
C PHE A 87 10.87 3.82 -13.08
N GLY A 88 10.47 4.25 -14.29
CA GLY A 88 10.77 3.53 -15.52
C GLY A 88 10.19 2.11 -15.55
N ILE A 89 9.14 1.89 -14.76
CA ILE A 89 8.43 0.61 -14.74
C ILE A 89 7.72 0.51 -16.07
N ASN A 90 8.26 -0.29 -16.96
CA ASN A 90 7.65 -0.52 -18.26
C ASN A 90 6.27 -1.12 -18.03
N THR A 91 5.25 -0.34 -18.35
CA THR A 91 3.91 -0.90 -18.47
C THR A 91 3.93 -1.84 -19.67
N LEU A 92 3.07 -2.82 -19.62
CA LEU A 92 2.95 -3.92 -20.57
C LEU A 92 2.95 -3.54 -22.05
N GLY A 93 2.69 -2.29 -22.41
CA GLY A 93 2.69 -1.84 -23.79
C GLY A 93 3.97 -2.18 -24.57
N ASP A 94 5.12 -2.20 -23.88
CA ASP A 94 6.42 -2.50 -24.50
C ASP A 94 6.80 -3.98 -24.42
N LEU A 95 6.26 -4.72 -23.45
CA LEU A 95 6.59 -6.14 -23.23
C LEU A 95 5.51 -7.10 -23.76
N ALA A 96 4.29 -6.61 -23.97
CA ALA A 96 3.13 -7.41 -24.29
C ALA A 96 3.23 -8.32 -25.53
N PRO A 97 3.66 -7.83 -26.72
CA PRO A 97 3.61 -8.65 -27.93
C PRO A 97 4.58 -9.83 -27.88
N GLU A 98 5.77 -9.63 -27.35
CA GLU A 98 6.81 -10.67 -27.33
C GLU A 98 6.58 -11.70 -26.21
N LEU A 99 6.15 -11.25 -25.03
CA LEU A 99 5.91 -12.15 -23.89
C LEU A 99 4.62 -12.97 -24.05
N VAL A 100 3.55 -12.37 -24.54
CA VAL A 100 2.32 -13.11 -24.85
C VAL A 100 2.55 -14.13 -25.95
N ALA A 101 3.35 -13.80 -26.97
CA ALA A 101 3.70 -14.74 -28.03
C ALA A 101 4.63 -15.88 -27.56
N SER A 102 5.46 -15.64 -26.54
CA SER A 102 6.44 -16.61 -26.06
C SER A 102 5.92 -17.54 -24.98
N LYS A 103 4.93 -17.15 -24.17
CA LYS A 103 4.49 -17.88 -22.96
C LYS A 103 3.07 -18.45 -23.00
N GLY A 104 2.33 -18.21 -24.03
CA GLY A 104 1.07 -18.93 -24.32
C GLY A 104 -0.13 -18.61 -23.45
N THR A 105 0.01 -17.97 -22.28
CA THR A 105 -1.11 -17.57 -21.42
C THR A 105 -0.91 -16.17 -20.80
N ALA A 106 -1.98 -15.39 -20.79
CA ALA A 106 -1.98 -14.08 -20.12
C ALA A 106 -1.62 -14.19 -18.61
N TRP A 107 -1.95 -15.32 -18.00
CA TRP A 107 -1.65 -15.60 -16.58
C TRP A 107 -0.16 -15.63 -16.28
N GLU A 108 0.64 -16.36 -17.04
CA GLU A 108 2.09 -16.49 -16.83
C GLU A 108 2.79 -15.14 -17.01
N TYR A 109 2.32 -14.36 -17.95
CA TYR A 109 2.79 -13.03 -18.22
C TYR A 109 2.56 -12.06 -17.05
N TYR A 110 1.33 -11.96 -16.54
CA TYR A 110 1.03 -11.11 -15.40
C TYR A 110 1.76 -11.55 -14.13
N HIS A 111 1.97 -12.84 -13.95
CA HIS A 111 2.75 -13.37 -12.82
C HIS A 111 4.21 -12.90 -12.87
N GLU A 112 4.81 -12.85 -14.04
CA GLU A 112 6.20 -12.40 -14.21
C GLU A 112 6.34 -10.88 -13.99
N LEU A 113 5.41 -10.09 -14.48
CA LEU A 113 5.38 -8.65 -14.23
C LEU A 113 5.23 -8.34 -12.75
N LEU A 114 4.34 -9.03 -12.05
CA LEU A 114 4.11 -8.86 -10.62
C LEU A 114 5.28 -9.35 -9.76
N SER A 115 6.18 -10.12 -10.32
CA SER A 115 7.43 -10.51 -9.67
C SER A 115 8.49 -9.41 -9.70
N SER A 116 8.27 -8.31 -10.47
CA SER A 116 9.15 -7.16 -10.38
C SER A 116 8.96 -6.46 -9.04
N VAL A 117 10.06 -6.35 -8.30
CA VAL A 117 10.09 -5.78 -6.95
C VAL A 117 9.61 -4.33 -6.98
N GLU A 118 10.00 -3.58 -8.00
CA GLU A 118 9.70 -2.16 -8.16
C GLU A 118 8.20 -1.93 -8.35
N TYR A 119 7.57 -2.70 -9.22
CA TYR A 119 6.15 -2.58 -9.50
C TYR A 119 5.31 -2.93 -8.26
N ALA A 120 5.59 -4.10 -7.68
CA ALA A 120 4.89 -4.54 -6.47
C ALA A 120 5.05 -3.54 -5.32
N PHE A 121 6.24 -2.99 -5.14
CA PHE A 121 6.52 -2.02 -4.09
C PHE A 121 5.74 -0.72 -4.26
N VAL A 122 5.80 -0.09 -5.43
CA VAL A 122 5.10 1.19 -5.69
C VAL A 122 3.61 1.03 -5.49
N PHE A 123 3.04 -0.05 -6.01
CA PHE A 123 1.62 -0.32 -5.92
C PHE A 123 1.14 -0.52 -4.48
N LYS A 124 1.86 -1.31 -3.69
CA LYS A 124 1.50 -1.60 -2.30
C LYS A 124 1.80 -0.45 -1.33
N MET A 125 2.75 0.42 -1.67
CA MET A 125 3.02 1.61 -0.86
C MET A 125 1.83 2.55 -0.79
N LEU A 126 0.99 2.61 -1.82
CA LEU A 126 -0.25 3.38 -1.80
C LEU A 126 -1.17 2.94 -0.64
N PHE A 127 -1.36 1.63 -0.46
CA PHE A 127 -2.20 1.09 0.61
C PHE A 127 -1.54 1.29 1.98
N THR A 128 -0.22 1.17 2.05
CA THR A 128 0.54 1.49 3.28
C THR A 128 0.37 2.97 3.68
N ILE A 129 0.37 3.89 2.71
CA ILE A 129 0.11 5.31 2.97
C ILE A 129 -1.32 5.51 3.49
N ALA A 130 -2.32 4.86 2.89
CA ALA A 130 -3.69 4.89 3.38
C ALA A 130 -3.80 4.39 4.82
N ASP A 131 -3.12 3.30 5.17
CA ASP A 131 -3.08 2.77 6.53
C ASP A 131 -2.43 3.74 7.53
N VAL A 132 -1.39 4.46 7.13
CA VAL A 132 -0.79 5.52 7.97
C VAL A 132 -1.80 6.64 8.22
N VAL A 133 -2.52 7.07 7.18
CA VAL A 133 -3.55 8.11 7.30
C VAL A 133 -4.68 7.67 8.21
N ILE A 134 -5.20 6.45 8.04
CA ILE A 134 -6.24 5.89 8.93
C ILE A 134 -5.75 5.86 10.37
N SER A 135 -4.56 5.33 10.60
CA SER A 135 -3.98 5.22 11.95
C SER A 135 -3.84 6.59 12.60
N TRP A 136 -3.41 7.59 11.83
CA TRP A 136 -3.29 8.97 12.29
C TRP A 136 -4.65 9.59 12.61
N LEU A 137 -5.67 9.36 11.79
CA LEU A 137 -7.03 9.82 12.06
C LEU A 137 -7.60 9.17 13.32
N LEU A 138 -7.42 7.86 13.50
CA LEU A 138 -7.83 7.15 14.72
C LEU A 138 -7.13 7.71 15.95
N TYR A 139 -5.81 7.97 15.85
CA TYR A 139 -5.09 8.68 16.92
C TYR A 139 -5.74 10.02 17.24
N ARG A 140 -6.04 10.85 16.23
CA ARG A 140 -6.65 12.19 16.40
C ARG A 140 -8.04 12.11 17.03
N ILE A 141 -8.87 11.17 16.58
CA ILE A 141 -10.21 10.94 17.13
C ILE A 141 -10.10 10.58 18.61
N VAL A 142 -9.33 9.55 18.95
CA VAL A 142 -9.20 9.09 20.35
C VAL A 142 -8.58 10.17 21.23
N PHE A 143 -7.58 10.90 20.75
CA PHE A 143 -6.98 12.00 21.51
C PHE A 143 -7.98 13.12 21.77
N ARG A 144 -8.80 13.48 20.77
CA ARG A 144 -9.84 14.52 20.89
C ARG A 144 -10.86 14.17 21.99
N TYR A 145 -11.26 12.90 22.11
CA TYR A 145 -12.25 12.45 23.08
C TYR A 145 -11.69 12.16 24.49
N THR A 146 -10.43 11.74 24.57
CA THR A 146 -9.87 11.27 25.87
C THR A 146 -8.80 12.17 26.46
N GLY A 147 -8.16 13.02 25.65
CA GLY A 147 -6.98 13.79 26.04
C GLY A 147 -5.74 12.94 26.39
N ASP A 148 -5.83 11.62 26.21
CA ASP A 148 -4.82 10.67 26.65
C ASP A 148 -3.96 10.20 25.46
N VAL A 149 -2.68 10.61 25.46
CA VAL A 149 -1.71 10.25 24.42
C VAL A 149 -1.49 8.73 24.35
N LYS A 150 -1.54 8.01 25.49
CA LYS A 150 -1.32 6.56 25.50
C LYS A 150 -2.46 5.83 24.80
N LYS A 151 -3.72 6.19 25.12
CA LYS A 151 -4.89 5.62 24.45
C LYS A 151 -4.90 5.94 22.97
N ALA A 152 -4.57 7.17 22.60
CA ALA A 152 -4.47 7.59 21.22
C ALA A 152 -3.37 6.83 20.45
N SER A 153 -2.18 6.68 21.04
CA SER A 153 -1.10 5.90 20.45
C SER A 153 -1.44 4.41 20.33
N PHE A 154 -2.21 3.88 21.26
CA PHE A 154 -2.71 2.51 21.17
C PHE A 154 -3.70 2.35 20.00
N ALA A 155 -4.59 3.32 19.79
CA ALA A 155 -5.50 3.30 18.63
C ALA A 155 -4.73 3.35 17.30
N PHE A 156 -3.66 4.15 17.22
CA PHE A 156 -2.74 4.14 16.05
C PHE A 156 -2.13 2.76 15.84
N ALA A 157 -1.58 2.15 16.91
CA ALA A 157 -0.93 0.84 16.83
C ALA A 157 -1.91 -0.27 16.46
N LEU A 158 -3.13 -0.21 16.99
CA LEU A 158 -4.16 -1.21 16.77
C LEU A 158 -4.51 -1.37 15.28
N TRP A 159 -4.52 -0.28 14.51
CA TRP A 159 -4.71 -0.35 13.06
C TRP A 159 -3.39 -0.68 12.34
N PHE A 160 -2.35 0.12 12.60
CA PHE A 160 -1.13 0.07 11.80
C PHE A 160 -0.32 -1.22 11.95
N LEU A 161 -0.39 -1.85 13.13
CA LEU A 161 0.27 -3.14 13.41
C LEU A 161 -0.70 -4.33 13.37
N CYS A 162 -1.97 -4.13 13.01
CA CYS A 162 -2.93 -5.23 12.88
C CYS A 162 -2.46 -6.23 11.82
N PRO A 163 -2.26 -7.51 12.14
CA PRO A 163 -1.75 -8.49 11.19
C PRO A 163 -2.62 -8.64 9.93
N ILE A 164 -3.96 -8.54 10.08
CA ILE A 164 -4.89 -8.62 8.95
C ILE A 164 -4.70 -7.41 8.03
N VAL A 165 -4.62 -6.19 8.59
CA VAL A 165 -4.40 -4.97 7.82
C VAL A 165 -3.04 -5.00 7.10
N VAL A 166 -1.99 -5.44 7.80
CA VAL A 166 -0.66 -5.62 7.19
C VAL A 166 -0.72 -6.61 6.03
N TYR A 167 -1.39 -7.74 6.21
CA TYR A 167 -1.51 -8.77 5.19
C TYR A 167 -2.31 -8.28 3.96
N THR A 168 -3.46 -7.65 4.18
CA THR A 168 -4.29 -7.13 3.08
C THR A 168 -3.60 -6.04 2.27
N SER A 169 -2.91 -5.10 2.95
CA SER A 169 -2.23 -3.99 2.27
C SER A 169 -0.91 -4.40 1.62
N CYS A 170 -0.09 -5.21 2.31
CA CYS A 170 1.29 -5.50 1.87
C CYS A 170 1.42 -6.77 1.03
N VAL A 171 0.49 -7.73 1.15
CA VAL A 171 0.55 -9.00 0.42
C VAL A 171 -0.51 -9.08 -0.65
N HIS A 172 -1.78 -8.83 -0.29
CA HIS A 172 -2.91 -8.90 -1.22
C HIS A 172 -3.02 -7.68 -2.15
N ALA A 173 -2.51 -6.51 -1.74
CA ALA A 173 -2.69 -5.25 -2.47
C ALA A 173 -4.18 -4.89 -2.67
N MET A 174 -4.99 -5.06 -1.61
CA MET A 174 -6.42 -4.77 -1.64
C MET A 174 -6.70 -3.30 -1.35
N PHE A 175 -7.66 -2.73 -2.07
CA PHE A 175 -8.03 -1.31 -1.94
C PHE A 175 -8.90 -0.98 -0.72
N ASP A 176 -9.22 -1.97 0.12
CA ASP A 176 -10.08 -1.80 1.30
C ASP A 176 -9.60 -0.68 2.23
N SER A 177 -8.29 -0.56 2.42
CA SER A 177 -7.71 0.54 3.20
C SER A 177 -8.07 1.92 2.64
N LEU A 178 -8.14 2.09 1.33
CA LEU A 178 -8.55 3.36 0.73
C LEU A 178 -10.02 3.66 1.00
N ALA A 179 -10.91 2.67 0.87
CA ALA A 179 -12.33 2.82 1.17
C ALA A 179 -12.54 3.18 2.65
N ILE A 180 -11.89 2.46 3.56
CA ILE A 180 -11.96 2.72 5.00
C ILE A 180 -11.39 4.09 5.34
N MET A 181 -10.33 4.54 4.67
CA MET A 181 -9.75 5.87 4.87
C MET A 181 -10.80 6.97 4.66
N PHE A 182 -11.60 6.90 3.59
CA PHE A 182 -12.67 7.89 3.34
C PHE A 182 -13.78 7.81 4.40
N ILE A 183 -14.14 6.62 4.88
CA ILE A 183 -15.11 6.45 5.96
C ILE A 183 -14.60 7.11 7.25
N VAL A 184 -13.35 6.85 7.62
CA VAL A 184 -12.73 7.43 8.82
C VAL A 184 -12.57 8.95 8.68
N PHE A 185 -12.28 9.47 7.47
CA PHE A 185 -12.32 10.91 7.21
C PHE A 185 -13.70 11.50 7.49
N ALA A 186 -14.76 10.89 6.97
CA ALA A 186 -16.12 11.35 7.22
C ALA A 186 -16.41 11.42 8.73
N VAL A 187 -16.07 10.38 9.48
CA VAL A 187 -16.24 10.36 10.95
C VAL A 187 -15.40 11.42 11.66
N TYR A 188 -14.21 11.71 11.16
CA TYR A 188 -13.33 12.72 11.79
C TYR A 188 -13.84 14.14 11.62
N PHE A 189 -14.53 14.46 10.51
CA PHE A 189 -15.03 15.78 10.20
C PHE A 189 -16.48 16.04 10.63
N CYS A 190 -17.22 14.99 11.04
CA CYS A 190 -18.53 15.11 11.69
C CYS A 190 -18.40 15.42 13.19
#